data_d36d55363c0b08be17d0b12fb6081b50
#
_entry.id   d36d55363c0b08be17d0b12fb6081b50
#
_cell.length_a   1.000
_cell.length_b   1.000
_cell.length_c   1.000
_cell.angle_alpha   90.00
_cell.angle_beta   90.00
_cell.angle_gamma   90.00
#
_symmetry.space_group_name_H-M   'P 1'
#
loop_
_entity.id
_entity.type
_entity.pdbx_description
1 polymer ?
#
loop_
_entity_poly.entity_id
_entity_poly.type
_entity_poly.pdbx_seq_one_letter_code
_entity_poly.pdbx_strand_id
1 'polypeptide(L)'
;MRLLVTGGAGFIGANFVHGTVRDRPDVEVTVLDALTYAGSAESLTALGDEIRLVDGDINDESLVEGLVGASDAVVHFAAETHVDNSLADPTPFLRSNVDGTFTVLEAVRRHGVRLHHISTDEVYGDLPLNEKVRFTAATPYNPSSPYAASKAAADLLVRAWVRSFSVQATISNCSNNYGPYQHVEKFIPRAITNVLTGRRPKLYGAGANVRDWIHVDDHNSAVWRILEDGVAGRTYLIGADGERDNASVLRLILELMDHDPDDVDHVTDRAGHDLRYGIDSTALREELGWVPQHTDFTEGLRTTIEWYRDNQWWWGPLKADVEARYAERNQ
;
A
#
# COMPACT_ATOMS: atom_id res chain seq x y z
N MET A 1 11.88 -12.13 -18.13
CA MET A 1 11.70 -12.52 -16.70
C MET A 1 10.23 -12.76 -16.44
N ARG A 2 9.87 -13.88 -15.79
CA ARG A 2 8.49 -14.19 -15.39
C ARG A 2 8.27 -13.71 -13.96
N LEU A 3 7.37 -12.78 -13.78
CA LEU A 3 7.09 -12.13 -12.50
C LEU A 3 5.71 -12.51 -11.98
N LEU A 4 5.63 -13.05 -10.77
CA LEU A 4 4.37 -13.21 -10.05
C LEU A 4 4.14 -12.00 -9.15
N VAL A 5 2.99 -11.35 -9.32
CA VAL A 5 2.53 -10.23 -8.49
C VAL A 5 1.28 -10.68 -7.74
N THR A 6 1.38 -10.90 -6.45
CA THR A 6 0.19 -11.18 -5.63
C THR A 6 -0.43 -9.88 -5.14
N GLY A 7 -1.75 -9.77 -5.10
CA GLY A 7 -2.43 -8.52 -4.76
C GLY A 7 -2.31 -7.45 -5.85
N GLY A 8 -2.09 -7.88 -7.10
CA GLY A 8 -1.86 -6.98 -8.23
C GLY A 8 -3.10 -6.26 -8.75
N ALA A 9 -4.31 -6.62 -8.30
CA ALA A 9 -5.55 -5.88 -8.58
C ALA A 9 -5.89 -4.83 -7.51
N GLY A 10 -5.12 -4.79 -6.40
CA GLY A 10 -5.21 -3.75 -5.38
C GLY A 10 -4.50 -2.46 -5.80
N PHE A 11 -4.62 -1.39 -5.01
CA PHE A 11 -4.10 -0.06 -5.33
C PHE A 11 -2.63 -0.02 -5.77
N ILE A 12 -1.70 -0.39 -4.87
CA ILE A 12 -0.27 -0.30 -5.15
C ILE A 12 0.14 -1.34 -6.20
N GLY A 13 -0.41 -2.56 -6.08
CA GLY A 13 -0.16 -3.65 -7.01
C GLY A 13 -0.59 -3.33 -8.44
N ALA A 14 -1.77 -2.74 -8.65
CA ALA A 14 -2.26 -2.37 -9.99
C ALA A 14 -1.33 -1.32 -10.65
N ASN A 15 -0.95 -0.27 -9.91
CA ASN A 15 0.02 0.70 -10.42
C ASN A 15 1.40 0.05 -10.71
N PHE A 16 1.83 -0.91 -9.88
CA PHE A 16 3.06 -1.66 -10.13
C PHE A 16 2.97 -2.48 -11.42
N VAL A 17 1.85 -3.15 -11.66
CA VAL A 17 1.61 -3.94 -12.87
C VAL A 17 1.57 -3.04 -14.10
N HIS A 18 0.81 -1.92 -14.08
CA HIS A 18 0.78 -0.93 -15.16
C HIS A 18 2.16 -0.36 -15.48
N GLY A 19 2.91 0.05 -14.45
CA GLY A 19 4.26 0.55 -14.61
C GLY A 19 5.20 -0.52 -15.19
N THR A 20 5.06 -1.77 -14.75
CA THR A 20 5.88 -2.89 -15.25
C THR A 20 5.65 -3.14 -16.74
N VAL A 21 4.38 -3.26 -17.16
CA VAL A 21 4.03 -3.47 -18.57
C VAL A 21 4.54 -2.34 -19.45
N ARG A 22 4.36 -1.09 -19.00
CA ARG A 22 4.79 0.10 -19.75
C ARG A 22 6.32 0.18 -19.90
N ASP A 23 7.06 -0.02 -18.82
CA ASP A 23 8.47 0.33 -18.74
C ASP A 23 9.43 -0.86 -18.90
N ARG A 24 8.90 -2.11 -18.87
CA ARG A 24 9.66 -3.37 -18.86
C ARG A 24 9.05 -4.43 -19.78
N PRO A 25 9.07 -4.21 -21.10
CA PRO A 25 8.38 -5.09 -22.07
C PRO A 25 8.92 -6.53 -22.09
N ASP A 26 10.10 -6.78 -21.52
CA ASP A 26 10.68 -8.14 -21.41
C ASP A 26 10.24 -8.90 -20.16
N VAL A 27 9.31 -8.33 -19.34
CA VAL A 27 8.78 -8.95 -18.14
C VAL A 27 7.39 -9.50 -18.42
N GLU A 28 7.24 -10.82 -18.28
CA GLU A 28 5.94 -11.50 -18.34
C GLU A 28 5.28 -11.45 -16.95
N VAL A 29 4.16 -10.75 -16.83
CA VAL A 29 3.49 -10.55 -15.55
C VAL A 29 2.33 -11.52 -15.38
N THR A 30 2.35 -12.30 -14.31
CA THR A 30 1.19 -13.03 -13.79
C THR A 30 0.73 -12.37 -12.50
N VAL A 31 -0.53 -12.00 -12.43
CA VAL A 31 -1.18 -11.45 -11.24
C VAL A 31 -1.99 -12.55 -10.56
N LEU A 32 -1.80 -12.75 -9.26
CA LEU A 32 -2.69 -13.55 -8.40
C LEU A 32 -3.41 -12.60 -7.45
N ASP A 33 -4.74 -12.55 -7.53
CA ASP A 33 -5.55 -11.70 -6.66
C ASP A 33 -6.88 -12.42 -6.33
N ALA A 34 -7.32 -12.33 -5.10
CA ALA A 34 -8.59 -12.91 -4.65
C ALA A 34 -9.79 -12.01 -4.95
N LEU A 35 -9.56 -10.85 -5.58
CA LEU A 35 -10.58 -9.87 -5.98
C LEU A 35 -11.58 -9.56 -4.85
N THR A 36 -11.05 -9.36 -3.64
CA THR A 36 -11.83 -8.96 -2.47
C THR A 36 -12.28 -7.50 -2.58
N TYR A 37 -12.84 -6.92 -1.54
CA TYR A 37 -13.42 -5.57 -1.58
C TYR A 37 -12.46 -4.46 -2.05
N ALA A 38 -11.15 -4.62 -1.87
CA ALA A 38 -10.13 -3.63 -2.25
C ALA A 38 -9.36 -3.97 -3.53
N GLY A 39 -9.55 -5.18 -4.05
CA GLY A 39 -8.99 -5.64 -5.33
C GLY A 39 -10.05 -5.59 -6.42
N SER A 40 -9.75 -4.95 -7.55
CA SER A 40 -10.69 -4.84 -8.66
C SER A 40 -10.03 -5.24 -9.98
N ALA A 41 -10.62 -6.22 -10.66
CA ALA A 41 -10.19 -6.62 -12.00
C ALA A 41 -10.25 -5.44 -12.99
N GLU A 42 -11.19 -4.51 -12.77
CA GLU A 42 -11.33 -3.29 -13.59
C GLU A 42 -10.06 -2.44 -13.57
N SER A 43 -9.29 -2.46 -12.48
CA SER A 43 -8.01 -1.75 -12.39
C SER A 43 -6.98 -2.25 -13.41
N LEU A 44 -7.12 -3.47 -13.91
CA LEU A 44 -6.19 -4.11 -14.83
C LEU A 44 -6.75 -4.27 -16.27
N THR A 45 -8.02 -3.90 -16.49
CA THR A 45 -8.70 -4.15 -17.77
C THR A 45 -7.99 -3.52 -18.96
N ALA A 46 -7.36 -2.35 -18.79
CA ALA A 46 -6.64 -1.67 -19.86
C ALA A 46 -5.41 -2.43 -20.36
N LEU A 47 -4.90 -3.39 -19.59
CA LEU A 47 -3.72 -4.19 -19.94
C LEU A 47 -4.06 -5.42 -20.82
N GLY A 48 -5.33 -5.85 -20.84
CA GLY A 48 -5.79 -6.94 -21.70
C GLY A 48 -4.91 -8.19 -21.63
N ASP A 49 -4.42 -8.63 -22.77
CA ASP A 49 -3.59 -9.83 -22.91
C ASP A 49 -2.10 -9.62 -22.57
N GLU A 50 -1.71 -8.41 -22.15
CA GLU A 50 -0.30 -8.11 -21.74
C GLU A 50 0.04 -8.73 -20.37
N ILE A 51 -0.98 -9.15 -19.62
CA ILE A 51 -0.81 -9.82 -18.33
C ILE A 51 -1.68 -11.09 -18.26
N ARG A 52 -1.32 -11.97 -17.35
CA ARG A 52 -2.17 -13.09 -16.96
C ARG A 52 -2.77 -12.79 -15.58
N LEU A 53 -4.08 -12.53 -15.51
CA LEU A 53 -4.80 -12.43 -14.23
C LEU A 53 -5.32 -13.82 -13.81
N VAL A 54 -5.02 -14.19 -12.58
CA VAL A 54 -5.49 -15.43 -11.92
C VAL A 54 -6.32 -15.01 -10.71
N ASP A 55 -7.61 -15.31 -10.72
CA ASP A 55 -8.50 -15.16 -9.57
C ASP A 55 -8.25 -16.32 -8.59
N GLY A 56 -7.78 -15.99 -7.38
CA GLY A 56 -7.45 -17.00 -6.37
C GLY A 56 -6.87 -16.44 -5.08
N ASP A 57 -7.02 -17.21 -4.01
CA ASP A 57 -6.55 -16.87 -2.66
C ASP A 57 -5.08 -17.33 -2.48
N ILE A 58 -4.24 -16.46 -1.90
CA ILE A 58 -2.85 -16.81 -1.53
C ILE A 58 -2.76 -17.89 -0.44
N ASN A 59 -3.86 -18.25 0.20
CA ASN A 59 -3.95 -19.39 1.11
C ASN A 59 -4.17 -20.74 0.40
N ASP A 60 -4.42 -20.74 -0.92
CA ASP A 60 -4.45 -21.98 -1.71
C ASP A 60 -3.02 -22.43 -2.01
N GLU A 61 -2.51 -23.35 -1.18
CA GLU A 61 -1.15 -23.86 -1.29
C GLU A 61 -0.84 -24.43 -2.68
N SER A 62 -1.77 -25.16 -3.27
CA SER A 62 -1.58 -25.80 -4.57
C SER A 62 -1.49 -24.79 -5.72
N LEU A 63 -2.35 -23.77 -5.68
CA LEU A 63 -2.33 -22.67 -6.65
C LEU A 63 -1.04 -21.85 -6.54
N VAL A 64 -0.68 -21.43 -5.31
CA VAL A 64 0.52 -20.63 -5.06
C VAL A 64 1.78 -21.41 -5.42
N GLU A 65 1.88 -22.70 -5.06
CA GLU A 65 3.00 -23.58 -5.43
C GLU A 65 3.21 -23.62 -6.94
N GLY A 66 2.11 -23.81 -7.71
CA GLY A 66 2.17 -23.85 -9.16
C GLY A 66 2.59 -22.54 -9.81
N LEU A 67 2.09 -21.41 -9.29
CA LEU A 67 2.40 -20.08 -9.82
C LEU A 67 3.83 -19.66 -9.48
N VAL A 68 4.28 -19.88 -8.24
CA VAL A 68 5.66 -19.58 -7.81
C VAL A 68 6.64 -20.44 -8.58
N GLY A 69 6.39 -21.75 -8.75
CA GLY A 69 7.25 -22.65 -9.49
C GLY A 69 7.39 -22.28 -10.98
N ALA A 70 6.43 -21.55 -11.55
CA ALA A 70 6.49 -21.04 -12.91
C ALA A 70 7.16 -19.65 -13.03
N SER A 71 7.57 -19.03 -11.93
CA SER A 71 8.05 -17.64 -11.88
C SER A 71 9.55 -17.57 -11.57
N ASP A 72 10.19 -16.48 -11.99
CA ASP A 72 11.60 -16.18 -11.67
C ASP A 72 11.71 -15.28 -10.42
N ALA A 73 10.66 -14.48 -10.14
CA ALA A 73 10.55 -13.65 -8.95
C ALA A 73 9.08 -13.46 -8.52
N VAL A 74 8.90 -13.13 -7.25
CA VAL A 74 7.58 -12.81 -6.64
C VAL A 74 7.66 -11.43 -5.99
N VAL A 75 6.68 -10.56 -6.28
CA VAL A 75 6.40 -9.35 -5.49
C VAL A 75 5.06 -9.55 -4.78
N HIS A 76 5.11 -9.53 -3.45
CA HIS A 76 3.98 -9.89 -2.61
C HIS A 76 3.31 -8.66 -2.03
N PHE A 77 2.25 -8.17 -2.72
CA PHE A 77 1.40 -7.06 -2.26
C PHE A 77 0.13 -7.55 -1.56
N ALA A 78 -0.29 -8.80 -1.77
CA ALA A 78 -1.55 -9.30 -1.24
C ALA A 78 -1.61 -9.18 0.28
N ALA A 79 -2.57 -8.40 0.77
CA ALA A 79 -2.80 -8.14 2.19
C ALA A 79 -4.17 -7.52 2.42
N GLU A 80 -4.78 -7.78 3.57
CA GLU A 80 -5.82 -6.92 4.14
C GLU A 80 -5.18 -5.68 4.74
N THR A 81 -5.72 -4.46 4.47
CA THR A 81 -5.00 -3.19 4.71
C THR A 81 -5.77 -2.10 5.44
N HIS A 82 -7.05 -2.27 5.77
CA HIS A 82 -7.85 -1.20 6.36
C HIS A 82 -7.91 -1.30 7.88
N VAL A 83 -7.30 -0.32 8.59
CA VAL A 83 -7.21 -0.31 10.06
C VAL A 83 -8.59 -0.44 10.71
N ASP A 84 -9.59 0.37 10.31
CA ASP A 84 -10.92 0.33 10.92
C ASP A 84 -11.62 -1.03 10.73
N ASN A 85 -11.40 -1.69 9.60
CA ASN A 85 -11.89 -3.05 9.38
C ASN A 85 -11.17 -4.05 10.29
N SER A 86 -9.87 -3.87 10.55
CA SER A 86 -9.11 -4.75 11.47
C SER A 86 -9.56 -4.61 12.93
N LEU A 87 -10.07 -3.43 13.31
CA LEU A 87 -10.66 -3.22 14.64
C LEU A 87 -12.05 -3.86 14.75
N ALA A 88 -12.80 -3.94 13.65
CA ALA A 88 -14.10 -4.57 13.62
C ALA A 88 -14.01 -6.11 13.59
N ASP A 89 -13.15 -6.67 12.74
CA ASP A 89 -12.87 -8.10 12.64
C ASP A 89 -11.40 -8.32 12.25
N PRO A 90 -10.53 -8.77 13.17
CA PRO A 90 -9.13 -9.02 12.88
C PRO A 90 -8.88 -10.34 12.13
N THR A 91 -9.85 -11.26 12.05
CA THR A 91 -9.67 -12.60 11.50
C THR A 91 -9.17 -12.63 10.05
N PRO A 92 -9.75 -11.84 9.10
CA PRO A 92 -9.26 -11.79 7.73
C PRO A 92 -7.80 -11.32 7.63
N PHE A 93 -7.39 -10.43 8.54
CA PHE A 93 -6.01 -9.90 8.56
C PHE A 93 -4.98 -10.96 8.95
N LEU A 94 -5.30 -11.81 9.94
CA LEU A 94 -4.43 -12.92 10.31
C LEU A 94 -4.34 -13.94 9.17
N ARG A 95 -5.48 -14.32 8.61
CA ARG A 95 -5.55 -15.28 7.51
C ARG A 95 -4.80 -14.79 6.27
N SER A 96 -5.05 -13.56 5.82
CA SER A 96 -4.41 -13.04 4.61
C SER A 96 -2.95 -12.67 4.85
N ASN A 97 -2.67 -11.87 5.89
CA ASN A 97 -1.35 -11.28 6.05
C ASN A 97 -0.33 -12.25 6.67
N VAL A 98 -0.78 -13.17 7.54
CA VAL A 98 0.13 -14.13 8.23
C VAL A 98 0.12 -15.48 7.51
N ASP A 99 -1.03 -16.15 7.44
CA ASP A 99 -1.12 -17.49 6.85
C ASP A 99 -0.82 -17.43 5.33
N GLY A 100 -1.36 -16.44 4.60
CA GLY A 100 -1.08 -16.25 3.19
C GLY A 100 0.40 -15.96 2.93
N THR A 101 1.07 -15.11 3.73
CA THR A 101 2.51 -14.89 3.63
C THR A 101 3.30 -16.17 3.90
N PHE A 102 2.88 -16.98 4.88
CA PHE A 102 3.49 -18.28 5.15
C PHE A 102 3.40 -19.21 3.92
N THR A 103 2.23 -19.28 3.27
CA THR A 103 2.05 -20.09 2.06
C THR A 103 2.99 -19.65 0.94
N VAL A 104 3.11 -18.33 0.69
CA VAL A 104 4.05 -17.79 -0.30
C VAL A 104 5.50 -18.12 0.07
N LEU A 105 5.88 -17.97 1.35
CA LEU A 105 7.23 -18.29 1.83
C LEU A 105 7.60 -19.75 1.64
N GLU A 106 6.69 -20.68 1.89
CA GLU A 106 6.93 -22.11 1.66
C GLU A 106 7.11 -22.44 0.19
N ALA A 107 6.30 -21.85 -0.70
CA ALA A 107 6.47 -22.01 -2.14
C ALA A 107 7.81 -21.44 -2.63
N VAL A 108 8.17 -20.21 -2.26
CA VAL A 108 9.47 -19.63 -2.68
C VAL A 108 10.66 -20.40 -2.11
N ARG A 109 10.55 -20.97 -0.90
CA ARG A 109 11.57 -21.82 -0.31
C ARG A 109 11.78 -23.10 -1.12
N ARG A 110 10.70 -23.77 -1.53
CA ARG A 110 10.77 -25.03 -2.31
C ARG A 110 11.34 -24.83 -3.70
N HIS A 111 11.00 -23.71 -4.36
CA HIS A 111 11.41 -23.43 -5.73
C HIS A 111 12.68 -22.57 -5.85
N GLY A 112 13.19 -22.01 -4.75
CA GLY A 112 14.36 -21.14 -4.75
C GLY A 112 14.12 -19.80 -5.47
N VAL A 113 12.88 -19.33 -5.55
CA VAL A 113 12.47 -18.11 -6.23
C VAL A 113 12.75 -16.88 -5.35
N ARG A 114 13.16 -15.76 -5.97
CA ARG A 114 13.35 -14.50 -5.25
C ARG A 114 12.02 -13.88 -4.83
N LEU A 115 11.94 -13.38 -3.59
CA LEU A 115 10.76 -12.73 -3.03
C LEU A 115 11.07 -11.28 -2.65
N HIS A 116 10.18 -10.35 -3.02
CA HIS A 116 10.08 -9.05 -2.38
C HIS A 116 8.74 -8.93 -1.65
N HIS A 117 8.79 -8.76 -0.33
CA HIS A 117 7.61 -8.62 0.54
C HIS A 117 7.33 -7.15 0.82
N ILE A 118 6.11 -6.71 0.51
CA ILE A 118 5.66 -5.34 0.75
C ILE A 118 5.02 -5.23 2.14
N SER A 119 5.51 -4.31 2.95
CA SER A 119 5.00 -4.02 4.28
C SER A 119 4.75 -2.52 4.48
N THR A 120 4.60 -2.06 5.69
CA THR A 120 4.17 -0.72 6.06
C THR A 120 5.01 -0.17 7.22
N ASP A 121 5.11 1.15 7.32
CA ASP A 121 5.69 1.85 8.48
C ASP A 121 4.87 1.69 9.76
N GLU A 122 3.59 1.35 9.66
CA GLU A 122 2.71 1.13 10.81
C GLU A 122 3.21 0.00 11.73
N VAL A 123 4.09 -0.88 11.27
CA VAL A 123 4.70 -1.93 12.10
C VAL A 123 5.58 -1.35 13.22
N TYR A 124 6.06 -0.13 13.08
CA TYR A 124 6.92 0.55 14.06
C TYR A 124 6.15 1.29 15.16
N GLY A 125 4.82 1.41 15.04
CA GLY A 125 3.98 2.23 15.92
C GLY A 125 4.00 3.69 15.50
N ASP A 126 3.91 4.63 16.45
CA ASP A 126 3.89 6.05 16.17
C ASP A 126 5.07 6.83 16.77
N LEU A 127 5.27 8.03 16.25
CA LEU A 127 6.30 8.96 16.68
C LEU A 127 5.67 10.18 17.36
N PRO A 128 6.38 10.80 18.33
CA PRO A 128 5.95 12.07 18.91
C PRO A 128 5.88 13.19 17.86
N LEU A 129 4.85 14.05 17.95
CA LEU A 129 4.68 15.19 17.04
C LEU A 129 5.81 16.21 17.11
N ASN A 130 6.43 16.36 18.29
CA ASN A 130 7.41 17.43 18.57
C ASN A 130 8.87 16.99 18.36
N GLU A 131 9.11 15.77 17.90
CA GLU A 131 10.46 15.22 17.68
C GLU A 131 10.73 15.06 16.19
N LYS A 132 12.02 15.20 15.80
CA LYS A 132 12.45 14.99 14.40
C LYS A 132 12.93 13.57 14.12
N VAL A 133 12.71 12.65 15.07
CA VAL A 133 13.09 11.24 14.92
C VAL A 133 12.25 10.60 13.81
N ARG A 134 12.86 9.67 13.07
CA ARG A 134 12.21 8.89 12.03
C ARG A 134 12.46 7.40 12.23
N PHE A 135 11.58 6.57 11.71
CA PHE A 135 11.76 5.14 11.69
C PHE A 135 12.93 4.73 10.78
N THR A 136 13.72 3.79 11.26
CA THR A 136 14.80 3.13 10.52
C THR A 136 14.56 1.62 10.52
N ALA A 137 15.28 0.87 9.70
CA ALA A 137 15.19 -0.60 9.70
C ALA A 137 15.61 -1.25 11.04
N ALA A 138 16.28 -0.49 11.92
CA ALA A 138 16.66 -0.92 13.27
C ALA A 138 15.63 -0.55 14.34
N THR A 139 14.62 0.25 14.02
CA THR A 139 13.55 0.60 14.96
C THR A 139 12.79 -0.66 15.37
N PRO A 140 12.58 -0.91 16.68
CA PRO A 140 11.78 -2.03 17.14
C PRO A 140 10.33 -1.93 16.66
N TYR A 141 9.71 -3.06 16.33
CA TYR A 141 8.29 -3.11 16.00
C TYR A 141 7.43 -2.87 17.24
N ASN A 142 6.45 -1.99 17.13
CA ASN A 142 5.52 -1.62 18.19
C ASN A 142 4.12 -1.27 17.61
N PRO A 143 3.49 -2.21 16.85
CA PRO A 143 2.26 -1.94 16.14
C PRO A 143 1.10 -1.61 17.07
N SER A 144 0.26 -0.64 16.68
CA SER A 144 -0.89 -0.13 17.47
C SER A 144 -2.24 -0.67 17.03
N SER A 145 -2.31 -1.40 15.92
CA SER A 145 -3.57 -1.97 15.39
C SER A 145 -3.43 -3.45 15.03
N PRO A 146 -4.55 -4.22 14.96
CA PRO A 146 -4.51 -5.60 14.47
C PRO A 146 -3.94 -5.73 13.05
N TYR A 147 -4.23 -4.77 12.16
CA TYR A 147 -3.60 -4.69 10.84
C TYR A 147 -2.08 -4.60 10.96
N ALA A 148 -1.58 -3.58 11.65
CA ALA A 148 -0.15 -3.35 11.80
C ALA A 148 0.55 -4.54 12.48
N ALA A 149 -0.10 -5.16 13.49
CA ALA A 149 0.39 -6.36 14.16
C ALA A 149 0.49 -7.56 13.20
N SER A 150 -0.50 -7.77 12.32
CA SER A 150 -0.47 -8.83 11.32
C SER A 150 0.65 -8.63 10.29
N LYS A 151 0.90 -7.37 9.86
CA LYS A 151 2.03 -7.05 8.97
C LYS A 151 3.38 -7.24 9.66
N ALA A 152 3.51 -6.83 10.93
CA ALA A 152 4.71 -7.09 11.72
C ALA A 152 5.00 -8.60 11.87
N ALA A 153 3.95 -9.41 12.08
CA ALA A 153 4.08 -10.86 12.12
C ALA A 153 4.56 -11.44 10.78
N ALA A 154 4.01 -10.96 9.65
CA ALA A 154 4.46 -11.35 8.31
C ALA A 154 5.94 -11.00 8.08
N ASP A 155 6.37 -9.79 8.42
CA ASP A 155 7.78 -9.37 8.32
C ASP A 155 8.71 -10.28 9.14
N LEU A 156 8.29 -10.66 10.35
CA LEU A 156 9.06 -11.57 11.21
C LEU A 156 9.14 -12.98 10.61
N LEU A 157 8.09 -13.47 9.96
CA LEU A 157 8.13 -14.73 9.21
C LEU A 157 9.14 -14.64 8.06
N VAL A 158 9.11 -13.59 7.24
CA VAL A 158 10.08 -13.41 6.15
C VAL A 158 11.50 -13.42 6.69
N ARG A 159 11.79 -12.66 7.76
CA ARG A 159 13.12 -12.64 8.41
C ARG A 159 13.54 -14.02 8.93
N ALA A 160 12.61 -14.78 9.51
CA ALA A 160 12.87 -16.13 10.00
C ALA A 160 13.21 -17.09 8.85
N TRP A 161 12.48 -17.03 7.72
CA TRP A 161 12.72 -17.87 6.53
C TRP A 161 14.06 -17.55 5.86
N VAL A 162 14.42 -16.28 5.76
CA VAL A 162 15.75 -15.89 5.29
C VAL A 162 16.84 -16.50 6.18
N ARG A 163 16.72 -16.34 7.51
CA ARG A 163 17.73 -16.78 8.46
C ARG A 163 17.83 -18.32 8.58
N SER A 164 16.69 -19.01 8.57
CA SER A 164 16.63 -20.45 8.85
C SER A 164 16.76 -21.30 7.59
N PHE A 165 16.29 -20.80 6.45
CA PHE A 165 16.18 -21.56 5.20
C PHE A 165 16.91 -20.91 4.02
N SER A 166 17.60 -19.78 4.24
CA SER A 166 18.33 -19.04 3.22
C SER A 166 17.47 -18.57 2.03
N VAL A 167 16.18 -18.33 2.29
CA VAL A 167 15.25 -17.78 1.27
C VAL A 167 15.78 -16.44 0.79
N GLN A 168 15.78 -16.24 -0.54
CA GLN A 168 16.23 -15.00 -1.15
C GLN A 168 15.11 -13.96 -1.11
N ALA A 169 14.88 -13.37 0.05
CA ALA A 169 13.82 -12.40 0.27
C ALA A 169 14.34 -11.05 0.75
N THR A 170 13.65 -9.98 0.34
CA THR A 170 13.79 -8.61 0.83
C THR A 170 12.45 -8.12 1.36
N ILE A 171 12.45 -7.16 2.27
CA ILE A 171 11.26 -6.50 2.81
C ILE A 171 11.33 -5.02 2.49
N SER A 172 10.21 -4.39 2.16
CA SER A 172 10.08 -2.94 2.22
C SER A 172 8.96 -2.52 3.19
N ASN A 173 9.27 -1.55 4.06
CA ASN A 173 8.27 -0.85 4.86
C ASN A 173 8.08 0.54 4.24
N CYS A 174 6.88 0.82 3.71
CA CYS A 174 6.62 2.07 3.00
C CYS A 174 5.77 3.02 3.83
N SER A 175 5.91 4.31 3.53
CA SER A 175 5.05 5.38 4.02
C SER A 175 3.68 5.39 3.30
N ASN A 176 2.83 6.37 3.64
CA ASN A 176 1.48 6.47 3.09
C ASN A 176 1.48 6.76 1.59
N ASN A 177 1.06 5.79 0.78
CA ASN A 177 0.95 5.95 -0.66
C ASN A 177 -0.31 6.72 -1.05
N TYR A 178 -0.23 7.53 -2.12
CA TYR A 178 -1.37 8.16 -2.78
C TYR A 178 -1.21 8.09 -4.30
N GLY A 179 -2.31 8.18 -5.05
CA GLY A 179 -2.30 8.15 -6.51
C GLY A 179 -3.53 7.45 -7.11
N PRO A 180 -3.47 7.14 -8.42
CA PRO A 180 -4.52 6.42 -9.15
C PRO A 180 -4.89 5.06 -8.52
N TYR A 181 -6.13 4.61 -8.72
CA TYR A 181 -6.63 3.30 -8.25
C TYR A 181 -6.65 3.09 -6.73
N GLN A 182 -6.41 4.12 -5.90
CA GLN A 182 -6.54 3.98 -4.46
C GLN A 182 -8.02 3.90 -4.07
N HIS A 183 -8.38 2.87 -3.28
CA HIS A 183 -9.77 2.61 -2.91
C HIS A 183 -10.42 3.80 -2.19
N VAL A 184 -11.67 4.10 -2.55
CA VAL A 184 -12.43 5.30 -2.13
C VAL A 184 -12.70 5.39 -0.62
N GLU A 185 -12.39 4.38 0.17
CA GLU A 185 -12.43 4.43 1.63
C GLU A 185 -11.23 5.14 2.24
N LYS A 186 -10.10 5.23 1.51
CA LYS A 186 -8.87 5.83 2.02
C LYS A 186 -8.97 7.36 2.03
N PHE A 187 -8.19 7.99 2.90
CA PHE A 187 -8.32 9.42 3.24
C PHE A 187 -8.34 10.36 2.02
N ILE A 188 -7.31 10.34 1.18
CA ILE A 188 -7.21 11.22 -0.01
C ILE A 188 -8.34 10.91 -1.03
N PRO A 189 -8.53 9.65 -1.49
CA PRO A 189 -9.61 9.38 -2.45
C PRO A 189 -11.01 9.63 -1.88
N ARG A 190 -11.25 9.37 -0.58
CA ARG A 190 -12.54 9.67 0.04
C ARG A 190 -12.82 11.16 0.01
N ALA A 191 -11.82 12.00 0.35
CA ALA A 191 -11.95 13.45 0.30
C ALA A 191 -12.27 13.94 -1.12
N ILE A 192 -11.48 13.52 -2.11
CA ILE A 192 -11.67 13.88 -3.52
C ILE A 192 -13.06 13.46 -4.01
N THR A 193 -13.45 12.20 -3.80
CA THR A 193 -14.73 11.69 -4.28
C THR A 193 -15.92 12.24 -3.52
N ASN A 194 -15.77 12.67 -2.26
CA ASN A 194 -16.79 13.44 -1.55
C ASN A 194 -17.05 14.77 -2.24
N VAL A 195 -16.00 15.55 -2.53
CA VAL A 195 -16.12 16.83 -3.24
C VAL A 195 -16.78 16.63 -4.61
N LEU A 196 -16.29 15.65 -5.40
CA LEU A 196 -16.87 15.34 -6.73
C LEU A 196 -18.34 14.94 -6.69
N THR A 197 -18.84 14.44 -5.55
CA THR A 197 -20.25 14.05 -5.35
C THR A 197 -21.06 15.05 -4.52
N GLY A 198 -20.54 16.28 -4.32
CA GLY A 198 -21.20 17.36 -3.59
C GLY A 198 -21.33 17.10 -2.07
N ARG A 199 -20.44 16.28 -1.51
CA ARG A 199 -20.38 15.99 -0.07
C ARG A 199 -19.18 16.68 0.55
N ARG A 200 -19.28 17.04 1.85
CA ARG A 200 -18.15 17.55 2.60
C ARG A 200 -17.16 16.44 2.94
N PRO A 201 -15.86 16.67 2.76
CA PRO A 201 -14.83 15.77 3.26
C PRO A 201 -14.88 15.64 4.79
N LYS A 202 -14.47 14.48 5.30
CA LYS A 202 -14.46 14.18 6.74
C LYS A 202 -13.07 14.33 7.31
N LEU A 203 -12.93 15.00 8.45
CA LEU A 203 -11.68 15.18 9.18
C LEU A 203 -11.80 14.60 10.59
N TYR A 204 -10.98 13.62 10.91
CA TYR A 204 -10.92 13.03 12.24
C TYR A 204 -10.32 14.01 13.25
N GLY A 205 -11.03 14.28 14.36
CA GLY A 205 -10.60 15.19 15.41
C GLY A 205 -10.20 16.57 14.87
N ALA A 206 -9.00 17.01 15.21
CA ALA A 206 -8.40 18.27 14.74
C ALA A 206 -7.58 18.10 13.44
N GLY A 207 -7.41 16.87 12.95
CA GLY A 207 -6.58 16.57 11.78
C GLY A 207 -5.07 16.76 12.00
N ALA A 208 -4.63 16.76 13.26
CA ALA A 208 -3.22 17.01 13.63
C ALA A 208 -2.29 15.80 13.40
N ASN A 209 -2.84 14.64 13.05
CA ASN A 209 -2.06 13.45 12.77
C ASN A 209 -1.20 13.66 11.51
N VAL A 210 0.09 13.40 11.63
CA VAL A 210 1.06 13.57 10.53
C VAL A 210 1.30 12.25 9.84
N ARG A 211 1.33 12.29 8.51
CA ARG A 211 1.67 11.16 7.65
C ARG A 211 2.79 11.55 6.69
N ASP A 212 3.65 10.60 6.40
CA ASP A 212 4.66 10.76 5.35
C ASP A 212 4.05 10.26 4.03
N TRP A 213 3.87 11.13 3.06
CA TRP A 213 3.17 10.84 1.80
C TRP A 213 4.15 10.58 0.67
N ILE A 214 3.93 9.50 -0.07
CA ILE A 214 4.69 9.14 -1.26
C ILE A 214 3.75 8.84 -2.43
N HIS A 215 4.10 9.34 -3.62
CA HIS A 215 3.37 8.97 -4.83
C HIS A 215 3.58 7.50 -5.14
N VAL A 216 2.54 6.81 -5.56
CA VAL A 216 2.57 5.36 -5.80
C VAL A 216 3.60 4.95 -6.86
N ASP A 217 3.87 5.79 -7.86
CA ASP A 217 4.90 5.52 -8.87
C ASP A 217 6.31 5.55 -8.28
N ASP A 218 6.58 6.46 -7.34
CA ASP A 218 7.85 6.47 -6.62
C ASP A 218 8.02 5.24 -5.75
N HIS A 219 6.98 4.84 -5.03
CA HIS A 219 6.99 3.59 -4.29
C HIS A 219 7.32 2.40 -5.20
N ASN A 220 6.63 2.29 -6.34
CA ASN A 220 6.79 1.18 -7.26
C ASN A 220 8.17 1.18 -7.96
N SER A 221 8.75 2.35 -8.22
CA SER A 221 10.13 2.47 -8.71
C SER A 221 11.14 1.97 -7.67
N ALA A 222 10.91 2.23 -6.38
CA ALA A 222 11.71 1.70 -5.29
C ALA A 222 11.59 0.18 -5.18
N VAL A 223 10.36 -0.37 -5.31
CA VAL A 223 10.13 -1.82 -5.31
C VAL A 223 10.92 -2.52 -6.41
N TRP A 224 10.91 -1.97 -7.62
CA TRP A 224 11.72 -2.49 -8.72
C TRP A 224 13.21 -2.44 -8.39
N ARG A 225 13.68 -1.33 -7.86
CA ARG A 225 15.08 -1.17 -7.49
C ARG A 225 15.52 -2.20 -6.44
N ILE A 226 14.68 -2.46 -5.45
CA ILE A 226 14.94 -3.47 -4.42
C ILE A 226 14.85 -4.89 -5.00
N LEU A 227 13.92 -5.15 -5.91
CA LEU A 227 13.80 -6.46 -6.55
C LEU A 227 15.05 -6.81 -7.37
N GLU A 228 15.63 -5.84 -8.08
CA GLU A 228 16.83 -6.01 -8.91
C GLU A 228 18.11 -6.10 -8.07
N ASP A 229 18.36 -5.11 -7.21
CA ASP A 229 19.66 -4.87 -6.58
C ASP A 229 19.66 -5.06 -5.05
N GLY A 230 18.49 -5.25 -4.44
CA GLY A 230 18.36 -5.37 -3.00
C GLY A 230 19.01 -6.63 -2.45
N VAL A 231 19.67 -6.50 -1.31
CA VAL A 231 20.39 -7.60 -0.64
C VAL A 231 19.41 -8.48 0.14
N ALA A 232 19.42 -9.78 -0.08
CA ALA A 232 18.57 -10.74 0.63
C ALA A 232 18.74 -10.60 2.16
N GLY A 233 17.61 -10.62 2.88
CA GLY A 233 17.55 -10.40 4.32
C GLY A 233 17.51 -8.95 4.76
N ARG A 234 17.68 -7.98 3.85
CA ARG A 234 17.56 -6.55 4.18
C ARG A 234 16.11 -6.10 4.20
N THR A 235 15.84 -5.15 5.09
CA THR A 235 14.62 -4.35 5.11
C THR A 235 14.98 -2.95 4.62
N TYR A 236 14.25 -2.46 3.60
CA TYR A 236 14.39 -1.11 3.05
C TYR A 236 13.17 -0.28 3.43
N LEU A 237 13.40 0.96 3.86
CA LEU A 237 12.32 1.90 4.13
C LEU A 237 12.10 2.78 2.91
N ILE A 238 10.85 2.89 2.45
CA ILE A 238 10.46 3.64 1.26
C ILE A 238 9.63 4.86 1.67
N GLY A 239 10.21 6.05 1.62
CA GLY A 239 9.57 7.33 1.91
C GLY A 239 10.15 8.46 1.07
N ALA A 240 9.39 9.53 0.92
CA ALA A 240 9.72 10.68 0.07
C ALA A 240 9.92 11.99 0.84
N ASP A 241 10.12 11.94 2.16
CA ASP A 241 10.22 13.13 3.04
C ASP A 241 8.95 14.01 3.00
N GLY A 242 7.80 13.40 2.77
CA GLY A 242 6.50 14.03 2.50
C GLY A 242 5.63 14.26 3.75
N GLU A 243 6.21 14.48 4.93
CA GLU A 243 5.46 14.63 6.18
C GLU A 243 4.49 15.82 6.15
N ARG A 244 3.17 15.55 6.30
CA ARG A 244 2.10 16.55 6.37
C ARG A 244 1.02 16.10 7.34
N ASP A 245 0.41 17.06 8.03
CA ASP A 245 -0.77 16.80 8.83
C ASP A 245 -2.02 16.65 7.94
N ASN A 246 -2.99 15.87 8.43
CA ASN A 246 -4.20 15.57 7.67
C ASN A 246 -5.04 16.82 7.35
N ALA A 247 -5.07 17.83 8.26
CA ALA A 247 -5.79 19.06 8.01
C ALA A 247 -5.19 19.83 6.83
N SER A 248 -3.86 19.95 6.77
CA SER A 248 -3.16 20.59 5.65
C SER A 248 -3.39 19.87 4.31
N VAL A 249 -3.38 18.53 4.31
CA VAL A 249 -3.67 17.75 3.10
C VAL A 249 -5.10 17.99 2.63
N LEU A 250 -6.07 17.99 3.54
CA LEU A 250 -7.48 18.19 3.21
C LEU A 250 -7.75 19.60 2.67
N ARG A 251 -7.16 20.63 3.29
CA ARG A 251 -7.21 22.01 2.80
C ARG A 251 -6.67 22.10 1.37
N LEU A 252 -5.52 21.49 1.11
CA LEU A 252 -4.91 21.50 -0.23
C LEU A 252 -5.80 20.80 -1.28
N ILE A 253 -6.48 19.69 -0.91
CA ILE A 253 -7.46 19.04 -1.80
C ILE A 253 -8.59 20.00 -2.15
N LEU A 254 -9.17 20.68 -1.16
CA LEU A 254 -10.26 21.63 -1.36
C LEU A 254 -9.83 22.82 -2.23
N GLU A 255 -8.66 23.40 -1.95
CA GLU A 255 -8.08 24.49 -2.77
C GLU A 255 -7.86 24.07 -4.24
N LEU A 256 -7.29 22.89 -4.47
CA LEU A 256 -7.06 22.35 -5.82
C LEU A 256 -8.35 22.01 -6.58
N MET A 257 -9.46 21.86 -5.85
CA MET A 257 -10.78 21.61 -6.42
C MET A 257 -11.69 22.85 -6.45
N ASP A 258 -11.15 24.05 -6.20
CA ASP A 258 -11.87 25.33 -6.16
C ASP A 258 -12.99 25.41 -5.12
N HIS A 259 -12.78 24.76 -3.94
CA HIS A 259 -13.68 24.79 -2.79
C HIS A 259 -13.09 25.60 -1.63
N ASP A 260 -13.95 26.02 -0.69
CA ASP A 260 -13.51 26.64 0.56
C ASP A 260 -12.65 25.67 1.37
N PRO A 261 -11.38 26.00 1.70
CA PRO A 261 -10.47 25.12 2.44
C PRO A 261 -10.97 24.68 3.82
N ASP A 262 -11.93 25.42 4.39
CA ASP A 262 -12.52 25.13 5.70
C ASP A 262 -13.86 24.39 5.61
N ASP A 263 -14.37 24.07 4.39
CA ASP A 263 -15.62 23.35 4.20
C ASP A 263 -15.50 21.84 4.45
N VAL A 264 -15.24 21.49 5.71
CA VAL A 264 -15.07 20.11 6.18
C VAL A 264 -16.03 19.76 7.29
N ASP A 265 -16.36 18.47 7.43
CA ASP A 265 -17.07 17.94 8.57
C ASP A 265 -16.08 17.29 9.55
N HIS A 266 -16.00 17.82 10.77
CA HIS A 266 -15.25 17.18 11.85
C HIS A 266 -15.99 15.97 12.39
N VAL A 267 -15.32 14.82 12.44
CA VAL A 267 -15.84 13.58 13.03
C VAL A 267 -15.02 13.17 14.24
N THR A 268 -15.60 12.32 15.10
CA THR A 268 -14.91 11.79 16.27
C THR A 268 -13.62 11.07 15.86
N ASP A 269 -12.53 11.34 16.57
CA ASP A 269 -11.27 10.67 16.30
C ASP A 269 -11.34 9.17 16.67
N ARG A 270 -10.57 8.35 15.96
CA ARG A 270 -10.54 6.91 16.21
C ARG A 270 -9.71 6.58 17.46
N ALA A 271 -10.08 5.51 18.16
CA ALA A 271 -9.28 5.00 19.26
C ALA A 271 -7.91 4.50 18.77
N GLY A 272 -6.85 4.84 19.49
CA GLY A 272 -5.48 4.42 19.13
C GLY A 272 -4.97 4.99 17.81
N HIS A 273 -5.44 6.19 17.43
CA HIS A 273 -5.00 6.85 16.21
C HIS A 273 -3.56 7.33 16.36
N ASP A 274 -2.65 6.72 15.64
CA ASP A 274 -1.22 7.08 15.65
C ASP A 274 -1.00 8.55 15.30
N LEU A 275 -0.11 9.19 16.04
CA LEU A 275 0.11 10.63 15.97
C LEU A 275 0.94 11.03 14.75
N ARG A 276 2.06 10.35 14.50
CA ARG A 276 2.97 10.72 13.42
C ARG A 276 3.69 9.50 12.88
N TYR A 277 3.80 9.44 11.55
CA TYR A 277 4.73 8.58 10.84
C TYR A 277 5.78 9.43 10.12
N GLY A 278 7.01 8.93 10.07
CA GLY A 278 8.10 9.53 9.32
C GLY A 278 9.19 8.48 9.11
N ILE A 279 9.59 8.31 7.86
CA ILE A 279 10.52 7.27 7.43
C ILE A 279 11.88 7.88 7.08
N ASP A 280 12.96 7.18 7.46
CA ASP A 280 14.31 7.43 6.97
C ASP A 280 14.63 6.48 5.81
N SER A 281 14.56 6.98 4.59
CA SER A 281 14.88 6.24 3.36
C SER A 281 16.35 6.38 2.92
N THR A 282 17.23 6.91 3.77
CA THR A 282 18.66 7.16 3.45
C THR A 282 19.36 5.89 2.98
N ALA A 283 19.16 4.76 3.67
CA ALA A 283 19.79 3.49 3.27
C ALA A 283 19.38 3.04 1.86
N LEU A 284 18.12 3.20 1.48
CA LEU A 284 17.64 2.88 0.13
C LEU A 284 18.31 3.79 -0.93
N ARG A 285 18.45 5.08 -0.62
CA ARG A 285 19.08 6.06 -1.51
C ARG A 285 20.59 5.79 -1.68
N GLU A 286 21.30 5.56 -0.58
CA GLU A 286 22.76 5.37 -0.59
C GLU A 286 23.17 4.01 -1.14
N GLU A 287 22.46 2.93 -0.75
CA GLU A 287 22.83 1.58 -1.16
C GLU A 287 22.39 1.24 -2.59
N LEU A 288 21.19 1.67 -2.99
CA LEU A 288 20.60 1.30 -4.28
C LEU A 288 20.47 2.48 -5.26
N GLY A 289 20.87 3.69 -4.88
CA GLY A 289 20.81 4.87 -5.73
C GLY A 289 19.39 5.30 -6.11
N TRP A 290 18.38 4.88 -5.35
CA TRP A 290 17.00 5.26 -5.62
C TRP A 290 16.71 6.71 -5.18
N VAL A 291 15.96 7.44 -6.00
CA VAL A 291 15.53 8.83 -5.72
C VAL A 291 14.08 8.99 -6.18
N PRO A 292 13.18 9.52 -5.32
CA PRO A 292 11.81 9.82 -5.73
C PRO A 292 11.78 10.88 -6.82
N GLN A 293 10.83 10.78 -7.74
CA GLN A 293 10.64 11.70 -8.86
C GLN A 293 9.45 12.66 -8.62
N HIS A 294 8.43 12.20 -7.89
CA HIS A 294 7.23 12.97 -7.54
C HIS A 294 7.39 13.69 -6.21
N THR A 295 8.38 14.61 -6.14
CA THR A 295 8.71 15.33 -4.88
C THR A 295 7.82 16.55 -4.62
N ASP A 296 7.14 17.08 -5.65
CA ASP A 296 6.12 18.12 -5.48
C ASP A 296 4.76 17.46 -5.14
N PHE A 297 4.43 17.45 -3.85
CA PHE A 297 3.17 16.88 -3.37
C PHE A 297 1.94 17.57 -3.96
N THR A 298 2.01 18.90 -4.20
CA THR A 298 0.89 19.67 -4.78
C THR A 298 0.60 19.21 -6.20
N GLU A 299 1.63 19.01 -7.00
CA GLU A 299 1.49 18.50 -8.36
C GLU A 299 1.04 17.05 -8.39
N GLY A 300 1.62 16.18 -7.56
CA GLY A 300 1.18 14.79 -7.44
C GLY A 300 -0.29 14.67 -6.99
N LEU A 301 -0.73 15.55 -6.09
CA LEU A 301 -2.12 15.57 -5.66
C LEU A 301 -3.05 16.10 -6.75
N ARG A 302 -2.63 17.11 -7.54
CA ARG A 302 -3.38 17.63 -8.69
C ARG A 302 -3.64 16.54 -9.72
N THR A 303 -2.60 15.83 -10.14
CA THR A 303 -2.74 14.73 -11.11
C THR A 303 -3.60 13.59 -10.57
N THR A 304 -3.53 13.32 -9.25
CA THR A 304 -4.42 12.38 -8.58
C THR A 304 -5.88 12.83 -8.65
N ILE A 305 -6.18 14.10 -8.35
CA ILE A 305 -7.54 14.65 -8.43
C ILE A 305 -8.07 14.55 -9.87
N GLU A 306 -7.27 14.91 -10.87
CA GLU A 306 -7.62 14.78 -12.29
C GLU A 306 -7.96 13.33 -12.64
N TRP A 307 -7.15 12.39 -12.19
CA TRP A 307 -7.43 10.97 -12.42
C TRP A 307 -8.80 10.55 -11.84
N TYR A 308 -9.13 10.93 -10.59
CA TYR A 308 -10.45 10.60 -10.01
C TYR A 308 -11.59 11.30 -10.77
N ARG A 309 -11.40 12.51 -11.26
CA ARG A 309 -12.39 13.23 -12.07
C ARG A 309 -12.70 12.49 -13.37
N ASP A 310 -11.66 11.99 -14.03
CA ASP A 310 -11.76 11.35 -15.35
C ASP A 310 -12.18 9.87 -15.26
N ASN A 311 -12.02 9.23 -14.10
CA ASN A 311 -12.26 7.80 -13.90
C ASN A 311 -13.45 7.50 -12.97
N GLN A 312 -14.52 8.29 -13.05
CA GLN A 312 -15.72 8.06 -12.25
C GLN A 312 -16.35 6.68 -12.49
N TRP A 313 -16.18 6.12 -13.65
CA TRP A 313 -16.63 4.77 -13.99
C TRP A 313 -16.01 3.70 -13.09
N TRP A 314 -14.76 3.89 -12.64
CA TRP A 314 -14.03 2.95 -11.79
C TRP A 314 -14.47 3.05 -10.32
N TRP A 315 -14.52 4.25 -9.76
CA TRP A 315 -14.77 4.44 -8.33
C TRP A 315 -16.26 4.67 -7.99
N GLY A 316 -17.06 5.14 -8.93
CA GLY A 316 -18.46 5.50 -8.71
C GLY A 316 -19.31 4.35 -8.12
N PRO A 317 -19.22 3.12 -8.67
CA PRO A 317 -19.92 1.97 -8.12
C PRO A 317 -19.58 1.65 -6.66
N LEU A 318 -18.32 1.86 -6.25
CA LEU A 318 -17.82 1.56 -4.91
C LEU A 318 -18.24 2.62 -3.88
N LYS A 319 -18.49 3.85 -4.32
CA LYS A 319 -18.69 5.01 -3.44
C LYS A 319 -19.92 4.87 -2.56
N ALA A 320 -21.04 4.40 -3.09
CA ALA A 320 -22.30 4.28 -2.35
C ALA A 320 -22.17 3.31 -1.16
N ASP A 321 -21.55 2.17 -1.38
CA ASP A 321 -21.36 1.14 -0.35
C ASP A 321 -20.39 1.60 0.74
N VAL A 322 -19.34 2.32 0.35
CA VAL A 322 -18.37 2.89 1.30
C VAL A 322 -19.04 3.91 2.21
N GLU A 323 -19.79 4.86 1.65
CA GLU A 323 -20.46 5.88 2.45
C GLU A 323 -21.58 5.29 3.34
N ALA A 324 -22.29 4.25 2.90
CA ALA A 324 -23.27 3.55 3.73
C ALA A 324 -22.60 2.93 4.97
N ARG A 325 -21.46 2.24 4.80
CA ARG A 325 -20.70 1.66 5.91
C ARG A 325 -20.18 2.70 6.91
N TYR A 326 -19.73 3.86 6.42
CA TYR A 326 -19.29 4.95 7.30
C TYR A 326 -20.45 5.61 8.04
N ALA A 327 -21.62 5.76 7.39
CA ALA A 327 -22.83 6.29 8.04
C ALA A 327 -23.30 5.40 9.21
N GLU A 328 -23.21 4.07 9.08
CA GLU A 328 -23.50 3.12 10.17
C GLU A 328 -22.57 3.29 11.39
N ARG A 329 -21.37 3.78 11.15
CA ARG A 329 -20.33 4.05 12.19
C ARG A 329 -20.39 5.49 12.74
N ASN A 330 -21.33 6.32 12.28
CA ASN A 330 -21.40 7.77 12.55
C ASN A 330 -20.13 8.54 12.15
N GLN A 331 -19.56 8.22 11.00
CA GLN A 331 -18.28 8.75 10.50
C GLN A 331 -18.40 9.38 9.10
#